data_0f1401aa739ae877560103700ea0ef3c
#
_entry.id   0f1401aa739ae877560103700ea0ef3c
#
_cell.length_a   1.000
_cell.length_b   1.000
_cell.length_c   1.000
_cell.angle_alpha   90.00
_cell.angle_beta   90.00
_cell.angle_gamma   90.00
#
_symmetry.space_group_name_H-M   'P 1'
#
loop_
_entity.id
_entity.type
_entity.pdbx_description
1 polymer ?
#
loop_
_entity_poly.entity_id
_entity_poly.type
_entity_poly.pdbx_seq_one_letter_code
_entity_poly.pdbx_strand_id
1 'polypeptide(L)'
;MERRRIGLQVNNRRRWIVFGAVASIFWGLSGIIAKFLFEVPQMTPVFLTQIRMICAGGIMVLLAALCGCHPFAVFHDWRAVLQLLVYGVIGMIPDQLFYFITVNYGNASIATILQFIGPFFVMLYMALVHHQLPRRIEIISAIVAFIGVATVATNGKFTHLAITPAVLLFGILSAVGVMTTTVSPRQLLQKYDALTVTGWGILIAGIALSIIHPVVPKVNLMPINFIEIIGVILIGTIIPFLLFSVALKYVNPTIMSLLDAFEPITATFGSVILMGLTLSVAEIIGSILIIIAVIGLNYQPKK
;
A
#
# COMPACT_ATOMS: atom_id res chain seq x y z
N MET A 1 -35.05 10.65 17.63
CA MET A 1 -33.63 10.48 18.00
C MET A 1 -32.88 9.50 17.09
N GLU A 2 -33.48 8.42 16.65
CA GLU A 2 -32.86 7.36 15.81
C GLU A 2 -32.41 7.85 14.43
N ARG A 3 -33.20 8.67 13.72
CA ARG A 3 -32.81 9.27 12.43
C ARG A 3 -31.57 10.19 12.52
N ARG A 4 -31.37 10.88 13.66
CA ARG A 4 -30.15 11.68 13.89
C ARG A 4 -28.92 10.80 14.15
N ARG A 5 -29.08 9.67 14.85
CA ARG A 5 -27.98 8.71 15.07
C ARG A 5 -27.56 8.02 13.76
N ILE A 6 -28.54 7.62 12.95
CA ILE A 6 -28.28 7.03 11.61
C ILE A 6 -27.60 8.05 10.70
N GLY A 7 -28.05 9.31 10.68
CA GLY A 7 -27.42 10.37 9.90
C GLY A 7 -25.99 10.69 10.34
N LEU A 8 -25.68 10.65 11.63
CA LEU A 8 -24.34 10.84 12.18
C LEU A 8 -23.43 9.65 11.86
N GLN A 9 -23.92 8.42 11.89
CA GLN A 9 -23.15 7.22 11.52
C GLN A 9 -22.85 7.18 10.02
N VAL A 10 -23.77 7.56 9.16
CA VAL A 10 -23.59 7.62 7.70
C VAL A 10 -22.60 8.72 7.33
N ASN A 11 -22.68 9.89 7.99
CA ASN A 11 -21.75 11.00 7.74
C ASN A 11 -20.31 10.66 8.20
N ASN A 12 -20.18 9.96 9.32
CA ASN A 12 -18.88 9.47 9.79
C ASN A 12 -18.28 8.42 8.83
N ARG A 13 -19.07 7.48 8.30
CA ARG A 13 -18.56 6.45 7.36
C ARG A 13 -18.03 7.08 6.07
N ARG A 14 -18.70 8.07 5.51
CA ARG A 14 -18.22 8.82 4.32
C ARG A 14 -16.87 9.47 4.57
N ARG A 15 -16.68 10.07 5.73
CA ARG A 15 -15.39 10.68 6.11
C ARG A 15 -14.24 9.67 6.09
N TRP A 16 -14.45 8.48 6.62
CA TRP A 16 -13.42 7.45 6.65
C TRP A 16 -13.10 6.87 5.27
N ILE A 17 -14.10 6.77 4.40
CA ILE A 17 -13.91 6.43 2.98
C ILE A 17 -13.05 7.49 2.28
N VAL A 18 -13.30 8.77 2.51
CA VAL A 18 -12.48 9.86 1.96
C VAL A 18 -11.04 9.76 2.47
N PHE A 19 -10.82 9.45 3.74
CA PHE A 19 -9.47 9.26 4.29
C PHE A 19 -8.71 8.15 3.58
N GLY A 20 -9.36 7.01 3.32
CA GLY A 20 -8.77 5.92 2.54
C GLY A 20 -8.41 6.34 1.11
N ALA A 21 -9.33 7.01 0.41
CA ALA A 21 -9.07 7.49 -0.95
C ALA A 21 -7.91 8.50 -1.01
N VAL A 22 -7.84 9.45 -0.07
CA VAL A 22 -6.73 10.42 0.02
C VAL A 22 -5.41 9.73 0.32
N ALA A 23 -5.40 8.71 1.20
CA ALA A 23 -4.21 7.93 1.47
C ALA A 23 -3.66 7.28 0.20
N SER A 24 -4.53 6.65 -0.60
CA SER A 24 -4.16 5.98 -1.84
C SER A 24 -3.66 6.95 -2.91
N ILE A 25 -4.26 8.14 -3.02
CA ILE A 25 -3.75 9.21 -3.89
C ILE A 25 -2.32 9.59 -3.48
N PHE A 26 -2.05 9.73 -2.19
CA PHE A 26 -0.72 10.08 -1.70
C PHE A 26 0.30 8.98 -1.95
N TRP A 27 -0.07 7.69 -1.86
CA TRP A 27 0.82 6.60 -2.24
C TRP A 27 1.17 6.64 -3.72
N GLY A 28 0.20 6.89 -4.60
CA GLY A 28 0.46 7.06 -6.04
C GLY A 28 1.46 8.20 -6.34
N LEU A 29 1.33 9.34 -5.68
CA LEU A 29 2.29 10.45 -5.80
C LEU A 29 3.68 10.07 -5.28
N SER A 30 3.74 9.32 -4.18
CA SER A 30 5.00 8.86 -3.59
C SER A 30 5.80 7.96 -4.53
N GLY A 31 5.13 7.08 -5.28
CA GLY A 31 5.77 6.24 -6.29
C GLY A 31 6.47 7.04 -7.37
N ILE A 32 5.89 8.17 -7.78
CA ILE A 32 6.48 9.08 -8.76
C ILE A 32 7.71 9.79 -8.18
N ILE A 33 7.60 10.33 -6.96
CA ILE A 33 8.73 10.96 -6.27
C ILE A 33 9.88 9.97 -6.08
N ALA A 34 9.57 8.73 -5.69
CA ALA A 34 10.58 7.68 -5.53
C ALA A 34 11.28 7.36 -6.85
N LYS A 35 10.56 7.40 -7.99
CA LYS A 35 11.18 7.16 -9.29
C LYS A 35 12.22 8.22 -9.64
N PHE A 36 11.98 9.49 -9.35
CA PHE A 36 12.98 10.55 -9.51
C PHE A 36 14.19 10.31 -8.60
N LEU A 37 13.98 9.91 -7.35
CA LEU A 37 15.08 9.59 -6.44
C LEU A 37 15.93 8.41 -6.92
N PHE A 38 15.36 7.43 -7.63
CA PHE A 38 16.11 6.31 -8.18
C PHE A 38 16.98 6.67 -9.40
N GLU A 39 16.83 7.87 -9.94
CA GLU A 39 17.76 8.43 -10.94
C GLU A 39 19.03 8.99 -10.29
N VAL A 40 19.02 9.22 -8.97
CA VAL A 40 20.19 9.66 -8.21
C VAL A 40 21.17 8.48 -8.07
N PRO A 41 22.45 8.64 -8.50
CA PRO A 41 23.44 7.57 -8.38
C PRO A 41 23.52 6.99 -6.97
N GLN A 42 23.53 5.67 -6.86
CA GLN A 42 23.60 4.90 -5.62
C GLN A 42 22.36 4.98 -4.71
N MET A 43 21.31 5.73 -5.06
CA MET A 43 20.03 5.65 -4.37
C MET A 43 19.33 4.33 -4.73
N THR A 44 19.33 3.37 -3.80
CA THR A 44 18.73 2.06 -4.02
C THR A 44 17.34 1.97 -3.39
N PRO A 45 16.44 1.11 -3.91
CA PRO A 45 15.14 0.85 -3.28
C PRO A 45 15.24 0.44 -1.82
N VAL A 46 16.24 -0.39 -1.47
CA VAL A 46 16.49 -0.83 -0.10
C VAL A 46 16.83 0.36 0.79
N PHE A 47 17.79 1.19 0.38
CA PHE A 47 18.24 2.32 1.18
C PHE A 47 17.14 3.36 1.37
N LEU A 48 16.40 3.71 0.30
CA LEU A 48 15.27 4.63 0.42
C LEU A 48 14.18 4.08 1.36
N THR A 49 13.89 2.76 1.26
CA THR A 49 12.92 2.11 2.16
C THR A 49 13.39 2.14 3.61
N GLN A 50 14.67 1.85 3.90
CA GLN A 50 15.24 1.92 5.25
C GLN A 50 15.10 3.31 5.85
N ILE A 51 15.60 4.34 5.16
CA ILE A 51 15.56 5.73 5.65
C ILE A 51 14.13 6.16 5.94
N ARG A 52 13.23 6.01 4.96
CA ARG A 52 11.86 6.49 5.14
C ARG A 52 11.13 5.76 6.25
N MET A 53 11.33 4.42 6.40
CA MET A 53 10.66 3.64 7.44
C MET A 53 11.19 3.96 8.84
N ILE A 54 12.50 4.11 8.99
CA ILE A 54 13.09 4.52 10.28
C ILE A 54 12.63 5.91 10.65
N CYS A 55 12.73 6.88 9.74
CA CYS A 55 12.34 8.26 10.01
C CYS A 55 10.83 8.38 10.25
N ALA A 56 10.00 7.81 9.36
CA ALA A 56 8.54 7.90 9.50
C ALA A 56 8.05 7.17 10.74
N GLY A 57 8.52 5.93 10.97
CA GLY A 57 8.14 5.14 12.14
C GLY A 57 8.58 5.81 13.44
N GLY A 58 9.81 6.31 13.50
CA GLY A 58 10.33 7.07 14.65
C GLY A 58 9.53 8.33 14.95
N ILE A 59 9.21 9.13 13.93
CA ILE A 59 8.36 10.33 14.07
C ILE A 59 6.96 9.95 14.57
N MET A 60 6.34 8.89 14.01
CA MET A 60 5.00 8.48 14.44
C MET A 60 4.97 7.96 15.88
N VAL A 61 5.98 7.19 16.30
CA VAL A 61 6.10 6.71 17.70
C VAL A 61 6.33 7.89 18.65
N LEU A 62 7.17 8.87 18.27
CA LEU A 62 7.39 10.09 19.03
C LEU A 62 6.09 10.91 19.15
N LEU A 63 5.37 11.10 18.05
CA LEU A 63 4.07 11.78 18.06
C LEU A 63 3.05 11.05 18.95
N ALA A 64 3.02 9.71 18.92
CA ALA A 64 2.18 8.92 19.80
C ALA A 64 2.51 9.19 21.28
N ALA A 65 3.80 9.27 21.63
CA ALA A 65 4.23 9.61 23.00
C ALA A 65 3.82 11.04 23.41
N LEU A 66 4.02 12.01 22.51
CA LEU A 66 3.67 13.42 22.77
C LEU A 66 2.14 13.63 22.88
N CYS A 67 1.35 12.84 22.14
CA CYS A 67 -0.12 12.88 22.22
C CYS A 67 -0.70 12.05 23.38
N GLY A 68 0.14 11.43 24.23
CA GLY A 68 -0.32 10.65 25.38
C GLY A 68 -0.90 9.27 25.00
N CYS A 69 -0.61 8.74 23.80
CA CYS A 69 -1.14 7.45 23.32
C CYS A 69 -0.40 6.23 23.92
N HIS A 70 0.49 6.39 24.87
CA HIS A 70 1.25 5.30 25.52
C HIS A 70 1.85 4.26 24.55
N PRO A 71 2.77 4.66 23.64
CA PRO A 71 3.22 3.80 22.53
C PRO A 71 3.91 2.51 22.98
N PHE A 72 4.44 2.46 24.20
CA PHE A 72 5.08 1.27 24.75
C PHE A 72 4.12 0.27 25.39
N ALA A 73 2.83 0.61 25.54
CA ALA A 73 1.83 -0.29 26.12
C ALA A 73 1.64 -1.57 25.28
N VAL A 74 1.89 -1.52 23.98
CA VAL A 74 1.80 -2.68 23.08
C VAL A 74 2.78 -3.80 23.45
N PHE A 75 3.91 -3.48 24.07
CA PHE A 75 4.93 -4.45 24.46
C PHE A 75 4.62 -5.24 25.74
N HIS A 76 3.58 -4.89 26.47
CA HIS A 76 3.12 -5.63 27.66
C HIS A 76 2.29 -6.89 27.29
N ASP A 77 1.83 -6.97 26.04
CA ASP A 77 1.09 -8.14 25.52
C ASP A 77 1.92 -8.84 24.44
N TRP A 78 2.50 -10.01 24.74
CA TRP A 78 3.33 -10.78 23.82
C TRP A 78 2.61 -11.11 22.50
N ARG A 79 1.27 -11.29 22.53
CA ARG A 79 0.47 -11.56 21.33
C ARG A 79 0.40 -10.30 20.46
N ALA A 80 0.30 -9.14 21.07
CA ALA A 80 0.34 -7.86 20.35
C ALA A 80 1.72 -7.63 19.72
N VAL A 81 2.81 -8.00 20.44
CA VAL A 81 4.17 -7.95 19.89
C VAL A 81 4.31 -8.86 18.67
N LEU A 82 3.84 -10.12 18.76
CA LEU A 82 3.89 -11.05 17.63
C LEU A 82 3.09 -10.52 16.42
N GLN A 83 1.88 -10.01 16.64
CA GLN A 83 1.08 -9.38 15.57
C GLN A 83 1.78 -8.17 14.97
N LEU A 84 2.45 -7.38 15.80
CA LEU A 84 3.19 -6.19 15.36
C LEU A 84 4.43 -6.59 14.53
N LEU A 85 5.12 -7.67 14.90
CA LEU A 85 6.21 -8.26 14.09
C LEU A 85 5.70 -8.77 12.75
N VAL A 86 4.57 -9.48 12.72
CA VAL A 86 3.94 -9.92 11.47
C VAL A 86 3.57 -8.71 10.60
N TYR A 87 2.95 -7.68 11.19
CA TYR A 87 2.60 -6.46 10.49
C TYR A 87 3.83 -5.75 9.93
N GLY A 88 4.90 -5.56 10.73
CA GLY A 88 6.10 -4.87 10.32
C GLY A 88 6.95 -5.69 9.33
N VAL A 89 7.33 -6.92 9.71
CA VAL A 89 8.30 -7.69 8.94
C VAL A 89 7.66 -8.40 7.74
N ILE A 90 6.55 -9.10 7.97
CA ILE A 90 5.88 -9.89 6.92
C ILE A 90 4.96 -9.03 6.06
N GLY A 91 4.43 -7.93 6.61
CA GLY A 91 3.57 -6.99 5.88
C GLY A 91 4.34 -5.84 5.26
N MET A 92 4.86 -4.94 6.09
CA MET A 92 5.44 -3.66 5.65
C MET A 92 6.69 -3.81 4.78
N ILE A 93 7.58 -4.77 5.06
CA ILE A 93 8.77 -4.95 4.22
C ILE A 93 8.38 -5.37 2.79
N PRO A 94 7.62 -6.44 2.55
CA PRO A 94 7.22 -6.80 1.19
C PRO A 94 6.37 -5.72 0.52
N ASP A 95 5.42 -5.13 1.24
CA ASP A 95 4.57 -4.06 0.73
C ASP A 95 5.41 -2.89 0.18
N GLN A 96 6.36 -2.41 0.95
CA GLN A 96 7.06 -1.18 0.66
C GLN A 96 8.36 -1.36 -0.13
N LEU A 97 9.16 -2.39 0.21
CA LEU A 97 10.43 -2.64 -0.47
C LEU A 97 10.21 -3.21 -1.87
N PHE A 98 9.35 -4.24 -2.00
CA PHE A 98 9.14 -4.86 -3.30
C PHE A 98 8.39 -3.94 -4.25
N TYR A 99 7.51 -3.09 -3.73
CA TYR A 99 6.95 -1.98 -4.50
C TYR A 99 8.04 -1.08 -5.07
N PHE A 100 8.96 -0.59 -4.24
CA PHE A 100 10.04 0.28 -4.72
C PHE A 100 11.03 -0.42 -5.65
N ILE A 101 11.28 -1.71 -5.46
CA ILE A 101 12.06 -2.51 -6.43
C ILE A 101 11.33 -2.52 -7.77
N THR A 102 10.01 -2.73 -7.76
CA THR A 102 9.18 -2.72 -8.98
C THR A 102 9.16 -1.35 -9.65
N VAL A 103 9.10 -0.26 -8.87
CA VAL A 103 9.21 1.12 -9.40
C VAL A 103 10.58 1.37 -10.04
N ASN A 104 11.65 0.91 -9.41
CA ASN A 104 13.01 1.13 -9.89
C ASN A 104 13.28 0.41 -11.21
N TYR A 105 12.96 -0.89 -11.29
CA TYR A 105 13.17 -1.70 -12.50
C TYR A 105 12.10 -1.51 -13.58
N GLY A 106 10.96 -0.96 -13.23
CA GLY A 106 9.86 -0.61 -14.13
C GLY A 106 9.53 0.89 -14.04
N ASN A 107 8.30 1.16 -13.66
CA ASN A 107 7.82 2.52 -13.37
C ASN A 107 6.72 2.47 -12.29
N ALA A 108 6.33 3.65 -11.78
CA ALA A 108 5.31 3.74 -10.74
C ALA A 108 3.93 3.23 -11.20
N SER A 109 3.57 3.43 -12.47
CA SER A 109 2.29 2.93 -13.03
C SER A 109 2.23 1.40 -13.00
N ILE A 110 3.25 0.70 -13.52
CA ILE A 110 3.29 -0.78 -13.53
C ILE A 110 3.33 -1.33 -12.10
N ALA A 111 4.12 -0.70 -11.21
CA ALA A 111 4.25 -1.13 -9.83
C ALA A 111 2.90 -1.09 -9.10
N THR A 112 2.16 0.01 -9.19
CA THR A 112 0.85 0.17 -8.55
C THR A 112 -0.21 -0.75 -9.16
N ILE A 113 -0.19 -0.96 -10.48
CA ILE A 113 -1.10 -1.89 -11.17
C ILE A 113 -0.90 -3.32 -10.68
N LEU A 114 0.36 -3.78 -10.56
CA LEU A 114 0.66 -5.13 -10.06
C LEU A 114 0.31 -5.26 -8.58
N GLN A 115 0.64 -4.26 -7.76
CA GLN A 115 0.32 -4.25 -6.34
C GLN A 115 -1.20 -4.25 -6.09
N PHE A 116 -1.97 -3.65 -6.99
CA PHE A 116 -3.43 -3.59 -6.91
C PHE A 116 -4.13 -4.96 -7.07
N ILE A 117 -3.39 -6.05 -7.24
CA ILE A 117 -3.90 -7.42 -7.06
C ILE A 117 -4.16 -7.74 -5.56
N GLY A 118 -3.61 -6.95 -4.64
CA GLY A 118 -3.76 -7.11 -3.20
C GLY A 118 -5.17 -7.46 -2.70
N PRO A 119 -6.24 -6.78 -3.15
CA PRO A 119 -7.63 -7.11 -2.81
C PRO A 119 -8.00 -8.58 -3.04
N PHE A 120 -7.44 -9.23 -4.05
CA PHE A 120 -7.71 -10.64 -4.33
C PHE A 120 -6.98 -11.56 -3.35
N PHE A 121 -5.79 -11.17 -2.90
CA PHE A 121 -5.11 -11.88 -1.81
C PHE A 121 -5.84 -11.70 -0.48
N VAL A 122 -6.42 -10.51 -0.20
CA VAL A 122 -7.31 -10.30 0.96
C VAL A 122 -8.52 -11.23 0.89
N MET A 123 -9.17 -11.31 -0.26
CA MET A 123 -10.31 -12.21 -0.49
C MET A 123 -9.92 -13.68 -0.28
N LEU A 124 -8.80 -14.12 -0.83
CA LEU A 124 -8.28 -15.47 -0.66
C LEU A 124 -7.98 -15.78 0.80
N TYR A 125 -7.33 -14.85 1.52
CA TYR A 125 -7.08 -14.97 2.94
C TYR A 125 -8.40 -15.12 3.74
N MET A 126 -9.40 -14.30 3.46
CA MET A 126 -10.71 -14.39 4.12
C MET A 126 -11.41 -15.73 3.85
N ALA A 127 -11.26 -16.27 2.64
CA ALA A 127 -11.80 -17.58 2.29
C ALA A 127 -11.09 -18.73 3.02
N LEU A 128 -9.77 -18.71 3.08
CA LEU A 128 -8.97 -19.80 3.65
C LEU A 128 -8.94 -19.78 5.18
N VAL A 129 -8.78 -18.60 5.80
CA VAL A 129 -8.59 -18.46 7.24
C VAL A 129 -9.92 -18.27 7.99
N HIS A 130 -10.83 -17.50 7.41
CA HIS A 130 -12.13 -17.22 8.02
C HIS A 130 -13.26 -18.07 7.43
N HIS A 131 -12.95 -19.00 6.52
CA HIS A 131 -13.92 -19.90 5.86
C HIS A 131 -15.10 -19.13 5.19
N GLN A 132 -14.84 -17.89 4.77
CA GLN A 132 -15.80 -17.07 4.06
C GLN A 132 -15.65 -17.33 2.57
N LEU A 133 -16.48 -18.23 2.02
CA LEU A 133 -16.43 -18.58 0.60
C LEU A 133 -16.70 -17.35 -0.27
N PRO A 134 -15.90 -17.15 -1.33
CA PRO A 134 -16.05 -16.02 -2.23
C PRO A 134 -17.37 -16.13 -3.00
N ARG A 135 -18.02 -15.00 -3.17
CA ARG A 135 -19.24 -14.88 -3.99
C ARG A 135 -18.89 -15.04 -5.47
N ARG A 136 -19.87 -15.42 -6.29
CA ARG A 136 -19.68 -15.54 -7.75
C ARG A 136 -19.07 -14.28 -8.38
N ILE A 137 -19.54 -13.10 -7.95
CA ILE A 137 -19.01 -11.81 -8.44
C ILE A 137 -17.53 -11.62 -8.06
N GLU A 138 -17.10 -12.09 -6.90
CA GLU A 138 -15.70 -12.01 -6.45
C GLU A 138 -14.80 -12.91 -7.32
N ILE A 139 -15.27 -14.11 -7.67
CA ILE A 139 -14.55 -15.02 -8.58
C ILE A 139 -14.44 -14.41 -9.97
N ILE A 140 -15.55 -13.88 -10.51
CA ILE A 140 -15.55 -13.22 -11.84
C ILE A 140 -14.58 -12.04 -11.83
N SER A 141 -14.64 -11.20 -10.80
CA SER A 141 -13.72 -10.07 -10.63
C SER A 141 -12.26 -10.51 -10.56
N ALA A 142 -11.95 -11.61 -9.85
CA ALA A 142 -10.59 -12.15 -9.81
C ALA A 142 -10.10 -12.58 -11.19
N ILE A 143 -10.94 -13.25 -11.99
CA ILE A 143 -10.60 -13.65 -13.35
C ILE A 143 -10.35 -12.43 -14.24
N VAL A 144 -11.22 -11.42 -14.18
CA VAL A 144 -11.08 -10.18 -14.97
C VAL A 144 -9.81 -9.42 -14.57
N ALA A 145 -9.49 -9.34 -13.27
CA ALA A 145 -8.24 -8.73 -12.81
C ALA A 145 -7.01 -9.47 -13.30
N PHE A 146 -7.04 -10.82 -13.25
CA PHE A 146 -5.94 -11.64 -13.75
C PHE A 146 -5.70 -11.42 -15.24
N ILE A 147 -6.79 -11.35 -16.05
CA ILE A 147 -6.70 -11.02 -17.49
C ILE A 147 -6.10 -9.63 -17.67
N GLY A 148 -6.53 -8.64 -16.86
CA GLY A 148 -5.98 -7.29 -16.90
C GLY A 148 -4.47 -7.25 -16.62
N VAL A 149 -4.02 -7.96 -15.58
CA VAL A 149 -2.59 -8.08 -15.25
C VAL A 149 -1.81 -8.76 -16.38
N ALA A 150 -2.34 -9.88 -16.91
CA ALA A 150 -1.71 -10.56 -18.03
C ALA A 150 -1.59 -9.66 -19.26
N THR A 151 -2.60 -8.83 -19.53
CA THR A 151 -2.60 -7.85 -20.63
C THR A 151 -1.50 -6.79 -20.44
N VAL A 152 -1.35 -6.25 -19.24
CA VAL A 152 -0.28 -5.28 -18.92
C VAL A 152 1.09 -5.96 -19.02
N ALA A 153 1.26 -7.11 -18.38
CA ALA A 153 2.52 -7.82 -18.30
C ALA A 153 3.06 -8.29 -19.67
N THR A 154 2.19 -8.55 -20.62
CA THR A 154 2.54 -9.01 -21.98
C THR A 154 2.43 -7.91 -23.04
N ASN A 155 1.99 -6.71 -22.66
CA ASN A 155 1.60 -5.65 -23.60
C ASN A 155 0.63 -6.15 -24.69
N GLY A 156 -0.33 -6.99 -24.30
CA GLY A 156 -1.32 -7.61 -25.20
C GLY A 156 -0.79 -8.70 -26.13
N LYS A 157 0.50 -9.02 -26.08
CA LYS A 157 1.14 -10.09 -26.86
C LYS A 157 1.45 -11.29 -25.95
N PHE A 158 0.50 -12.16 -25.72
CA PHE A 158 0.59 -13.27 -24.75
C PHE A 158 1.68 -14.33 -25.04
N THR A 159 2.52 -14.10 -26.05
CA THR A 159 3.66 -14.98 -26.40
C THR A 159 4.94 -14.67 -25.65
N HIS A 160 5.07 -13.47 -25.06
CA HIS A 160 6.24 -13.04 -24.31
C HIS A 160 5.84 -11.97 -23.25
N LEU A 161 6.66 -11.86 -22.22
CA LEU A 161 6.50 -10.80 -21.22
C LEU A 161 7.07 -9.49 -21.76
N ALA A 162 6.30 -8.42 -21.70
CA ALA A 162 6.77 -7.06 -22.01
C ALA A 162 7.50 -6.41 -20.83
N ILE A 163 7.26 -6.92 -19.60
CA ILE A 163 7.97 -6.53 -18.38
C ILE A 163 8.93 -7.64 -17.97
N THR A 164 10.00 -7.27 -17.25
CA THR A 164 10.95 -8.29 -16.78
C THR A 164 10.30 -9.23 -15.76
N PRO A 165 10.73 -10.51 -15.69
CA PRO A 165 10.23 -11.44 -14.68
C PRO A 165 10.41 -10.92 -13.24
N ALA A 166 11.48 -10.14 -12.99
CA ALA A 166 11.72 -9.53 -11.70
C ALA A 166 10.64 -8.50 -11.33
N VAL A 167 10.26 -7.63 -12.28
CA VAL A 167 9.17 -6.64 -12.09
C VAL A 167 7.87 -7.33 -11.76
N LEU A 168 7.53 -8.41 -12.51
CA LEU A 168 6.32 -9.19 -12.25
C LEU A 168 6.35 -9.85 -10.86
N LEU A 169 7.46 -10.51 -10.51
CA LEU A 169 7.62 -11.21 -9.24
C LEU A 169 7.51 -10.24 -8.05
N PHE A 170 8.30 -9.15 -8.05
CA PHE A 170 8.29 -8.20 -6.94
C PHE A 170 6.96 -7.43 -6.86
N GLY A 171 6.34 -7.13 -7.98
CA GLY A 171 4.99 -6.54 -8.00
C GLY A 171 3.94 -7.44 -7.36
N ILE A 172 3.94 -8.74 -7.65
CA ILE A 172 3.02 -9.70 -7.01
C ILE A 172 3.35 -9.89 -5.53
N LEU A 173 4.64 -9.98 -5.16
CA LEU A 173 5.04 -10.10 -3.76
C LEU A 173 4.67 -8.85 -2.95
N SER A 174 4.72 -7.65 -3.55
CA SER A 174 4.25 -6.44 -2.90
C SER A 174 2.74 -6.48 -2.64
N ALA A 175 1.94 -7.05 -3.55
CA ALA A 175 0.50 -7.24 -3.35
C ALA A 175 0.18 -8.22 -2.19
N VAL A 176 1.01 -9.23 -1.95
CA VAL A 176 0.92 -10.07 -0.75
C VAL A 176 1.25 -9.27 0.52
N GLY A 177 2.22 -8.35 0.43
CA GLY A 177 2.51 -7.38 1.48
C GLY A 177 1.29 -6.52 1.82
N VAL A 178 0.62 -5.94 0.82
CA VAL A 178 -0.63 -5.16 0.97
C VAL A 178 -1.73 -5.97 1.66
N MET A 179 -1.92 -7.24 1.28
CA MET A 179 -2.86 -8.12 2.00
C MET A 179 -2.51 -8.19 3.49
N THR A 180 -1.24 -8.44 3.80
CA THR A 180 -0.79 -8.60 5.18
C THR A 180 -0.92 -7.29 5.97
N THR A 181 -0.55 -6.15 5.40
CA THR A 181 -0.69 -4.83 6.04
C THR A 181 -2.14 -4.39 6.22
N THR A 182 -3.05 -4.89 5.40
CA THR A 182 -4.49 -4.61 5.53
C THR A 182 -5.16 -5.48 6.60
N VAL A 183 -4.76 -6.75 6.72
CA VAL A 183 -5.46 -7.71 7.59
C VAL A 183 -4.85 -7.77 8.99
N SER A 184 -3.51 -7.87 9.08
CA SER A 184 -2.82 -8.15 10.35
C SER A 184 -2.97 -7.07 11.43
N PRO A 185 -2.96 -5.75 11.16
CA PRO A 185 -3.02 -4.73 12.21
C PRO A 185 -4.42 -4.52 12.78
N ARG A 186 -5.46 -5.11 12.19
CA ARG A 186 -6.85 -4.80 12.52
C ARG A 186 -7.19 -5.03 14.00
N GLN A 187 -6.72 -6.13 14.58
CA GLN A 187 -6.95 -6.43 15.99
C GLN A 187 -6.16 -5.47 16.90
N LEU A 188 -4.92 -5.13 16.51
CA LEU A 188 -4.11 -4.14 17.22
C LEU A 188 -4.77 -2.76 17.21
N LEU A 189 -5.28 -2.34 16.06
CA LEU A 189 -5.97 -1.06 15.88
C LEU A 189 -7.26 -0.92 16.70
N GLN A 190 -7.87 -2.03 17.15
CA GLN A 190 -9.01 -2.00 18.08
C GLN A 190 -8.58 -1.77 19.53
N LYS A 191 -7.35 -2.15 19.91
CA LYS A 191 -6.83 -2.07 21.27
C LYS A 191 -5.95 -0.83 21.49
N TYR A 192 -5.19 -0.42 20.46
CA TYR A 192 -4.17 0.61 20.54
C TYR A 192 -4.44 1.72 19.51
N ASP A 193 -3.83 2.88 19.73
CA ASP A 193 -3.93 4.01 18.80
C ASP A 193 -3.28 3.71 17.46
N ALA A 194 -3.83 4.32 16.40
CA ALA A 194 -3.30 4.15 15.05
C ALA A 194 -1.85 4.64 14.93
N LEU A 195 -1.49 5.76 15.59
CA LEU A 195 -0.10 6.24 15.64
C LEU A 195 0.84 5.20 16.25
N THR A 196 0.43 4.56 17.35
CA THR A 196 1.21 3.52 18.02
C THR A 196 1.41 2.30 17.12
N VAL A 197 0.32 1.73 16.61
CA VAL A 197 0.37 0.49 15.82
C VAL A 197 1.13 0.71 14.51
N THR A 198 0.80 1.76 13.79
CA THR A 198 1.41 2.05 12.49
C THR A 198 2.86 2.51 12.66
N GLY A 199 3.13 3.38 13.64
CA GLY A 199 4.48 3.86 13.93
C GLY A 199 5.45 2.72 14.27
N TRP A 200 5.07 1.84 15.19
CA TRP A 200 5.89 0.67 15.52
C TRP A 200 6.00 -0.32 14.37
N GLY A 201 4.92 -0.58 13.63
CA GLY A 201 4.96 -1.48 12.47
C GLY A 201 5.97 -1.01 11.44
N ILE A 202 5.94 0.28 11.08
CA ILE A 202 6.88 0.89 10.13
C ILE A 202 8.30 0.92 10.70
N LEU A 203 8.48 1.30 11.98
CA LEU A 203 9.80 1.37 12.61
C LEU A 203 10.46 -0.01 12.71
N ILE A 204 9.72 -1.03 13.13
CA ILE A 204 10.20 -2.42 13.19
C ILE A 204 10.63 -2.90 11.81
N ALA A 205 9.83 -2.60 10.77
CA ALA A 205 10.18 -2.95 9.40
C ALA A 205 11.49 -2.28 8.94
N GLY A 206 11.66 -0.98 9.23
CA GLY A 206 12.88 -0.24 8.92
C GLY A 206 14.11 -0.80 9.64
N ILE A 207 13.99 -1.10 10.93
CA ILE A 207 15.06 -1.69 11.73
C ILE A 207 15.40 -3.11 11.23
N ALA A 208 14.39 -3.96 11.02
CA ALA A 208 14.58 -5.32 10.53
C ALA A 208 15.28 -5.32 9.16
N LEU A 209 14.83 -4.46 8.25
CA LEU A 209 15.45 -4.32 6.93
C LEU A 209 16.91 -3.83 7.04
N SER A 210 17.23 -2.95 7.99
CA SER A 210 18.59 -2.47 8.21
C SER A 210 19.51 -3.54 8.82
N ILE A 211 18.95 -4.46 9.58
CA ILE A 211 19.69 -5.65 10.09
C ILE A 211 19.93 -6.64 8.96
N ILE A 212 18.91 -6.90 8.14
CA ILE A 212 19.02 -7.87 7.01
C ILE A 212 19.97 -7.35 5.94
N HIS A 213 19.96 -6.04 5.69
CA HIS A 213 20.79 -5.41 4.67
C HIS A 213 21.51 -4.16 5.24
N PRO A 214 22.59 -4.35 6.01
CA PRO A 214 23.27 -3.29 6.77
C PRO A 214 24.17 -2.39 5.90
N VAL A 215 23.80 -2.13 4.64
CA VAL A 215 24.59 -1.34 3.69
C VAL A 215 23.99 0.06 3.59
N VAL A 216 24.80 1.07 3.93
CA VAL A 216 24.48 2.49 3.72
C VAL A 216 25.34 2.99 2.55
N PRO A 217 24.77 3.20 1.36
CA PRO A 217 25.51 3.67 0.21
C PRO A 217 25.94 5.14 0.41
N LYS A 218 27.06 5.51 -0.20
CA LYS A 218 27.48 6.91 -0.25
C LYS A 218 26.71 7.62 -1.37
N VAL A 219 25.58 8.23 -1.03
CA VAL A 219 24.73 8.95 -1.98
C VAL A 219 25.09 10.43 -1.96
N ASN A 220 25.39 10.98 -3.11
CA ASN A 220 25.61 12.44 -3.27
C ASN A 220 24.24 13.11 -3.48
N LEU A 221 23.69 13.67 -2.42
CA LEU A 221 22.37 14.31 -2.44
C LEU A 221 22.50 15.80 -2.75
N MET A 222 21.75 16.27 -3.74
CA MET A 222 21.50 17.68 -3.96
C MET A 222 20.41 18.19 -2.99
N PRO A 223 20.29 19.51 -2.76
CA PRO A 223 19.23 20.06 -1.90
C PRO A 223 17.82 19.61 -2.27
N ILE A 224 17.53 19.46 -3.58
CA ILE A 224 16.23 18.97 -4.06
C ILE A 224 15.93 17.54 -3.60
N ASN A 225 16.95 16.67 -3.54
CA ASN A 225 16.76 15.28 -3.14
C ASN A 225 16.35 15.16 -1.66
N PHE A 226 16.77 16.10 -0.79
CA PHE A 226 16.28 16.15 0.59
C PHE A 226 14.78 16.48 0.63
N ILE A 227 14.31 17.38 -0.24
CA ILE A 227 12.88 17.71 -0.33
C ILE A 227 12.09 16.48 -0.83
N GLU A 228 12.63 15.76 -1.82
CA GLU A 228 12.02 14.52 -2.33
C GLU A 228 11.97 13.43 -1.26
N ILE A 229 13.05 13.21 -0.51
CA ILE A 229 13.08 12.24 0.61
C ILE A 229 12.05 12.63 1.68
N ILE A 230 12.01 13.90 2.09
CA ILE A 230 11.00 14.41 3.02
C ILE A 230 9.60 14.21 2.47
N GLY A 231 9.40 14.46 1.17
CA GLY A 231 8.14 14.20 0.48
C GLY A 231 7.72 12.73 0.58
N VAL A 232 8.62 11.78 0.32
CA VAL A 232 8.36 10.35 0.46
C VAL A 232 8.06 9.97 1.92
N ILE A 233 8.76 10.56 2.90
CA ILE A 233 8.51 10.32 4.32
C ILE A 233 7.12 10.83 4.73
N LEU A 234 6.78 12.07 4.40
CA LEU A 234 5.53 12.72 4.84
C LEU A 234 4.35 12.26 3.98
N ILE A 235 4.41 12.52 2.66
CA ILE A 235 3.33 12.28 1.71
C ILE A 235 3.22 10.79 1.38
N GLY A 236 4.35 10.10 1.29
CA GLY A 236 4.37 8.68 0.92
C GLY A 236 4.24 7.72 2.10
N THR A 237 4.41 8.18 3.34
CA THR A 237 4.46 7.26 4.48
C THR A 237 3.61 7.74 5.66
N ILE A 238 3.98 8.82 6.34
CA ILE A 238 3.33 9.23 7.60
C ILE A 238 1.83 9.50 7.37
N ILE A 239 1.52 10.42 6.46
CA ILE A 239 0.14 10.86 6.22
C ILE A 239 -0.74 9.72 5.71
N PRO A 240 -0.38 9.01 4.61
CA PRO A 240 -1.26 7.99 4.07
C PRO A 240 -1.43 6.79 5.00
N PHE A 241 -0.37 6.29 5.63
CA PHE A 241 -0.50 5.17 6.57
C PHE A 241 -1.32 5.52 7.80
N LEU A 242 -1.22 6.75 8.31
CA LEU A 242 -2.05 7.19 9.41
C LEU A 242 -3.52 7.31 9.01
N LEU A 243 -3.82 7.96 7.87
CA LEU A 243 -5.17 8.09 7.35
C LEU A 243 -5.80 6.72 7.09
N PHE A 244 -5.06 5.81 6.45
CA PHE A 244 -5.50 4.45 6.15
C PHE A 244 -5.76 3.64 7.44
N SER A 245 -4.82 3.65 8.39
CA SER A 245 -4.94 2.92 9.66
C SER A 245 -6.10 3.43 10.52
N VAL A 246 -6.32 4.73 10.55
CA VAL A 246 -7.48 5.31 11.26
C VAL A 246 -8.78 4.90 10.55
N ALA A 247 -8.83 4.96 9.21
CA ALA A 247 -10.00 4.54 8.45
C ALA A 247 -10.30 3.05 8.62
N LEU A 248 -9.25 2.20 8.67
CA LEU A 248 -9.36 0.74 8.85
C LEU A 248 -10.02 0.33 10.17
N LYS A 249 -10.03 1.21 11.19
CA LYS A 249 -10.80 0.99 12.42
C LYS A 249 -12.31 0.97 12.18
N TYR A 250 -12.79 1.74 11.20
CA TYR A 250 -14.21 2.03 11.01
C TYR A 250 -14.76 1.47 9.70
N VAL A 251 -13.90 1.14 8.75
CA VAL A 251 -14.27 0.64 7.42
C VAL A 251 -13.76 -0.80 7.27
N ASN A 252 -14.53 -1.62 6.56
CA ASN A 252 -14.15 -3.00 6.29
C ASN A 252 -12.86 -3.05 5.44
N PRO A 253 -11.91 -3.96 5.72
CA PRO A 253 -10.69 -4.15 4.93
C PRO A 253 -10.93 -4.29 3.43
N THR A 254 -11.99 -5.01 3.02
CA THR A 254 -12.36 -5.15 1.61
C THR A 254 -12.70 -3.79 0.97
N ILE A 255 -13.39 -2.90 1.67
CA ILE A 255 -13.68 -1.55 1.15
C ILE A 255 -12.40 -0.72 1.12
N MET A 256 -11.55 -0.83 2.14
CA MET A 256 -10.29 -0.11 2.18
C MET A 256 -9.38 -0.52 1.02
N SER A 257 -9.23 -1.82 0.76
CA SER A 257 -8.42 -2.31 -0.38
C SER A 257 -8.97 -1.92 -1.76
N LEU A 258 -10.25 -1.52 -1.85
CA LEU A 258 -10.80 -0.98 -3.10
C LEU A 258 -10.49 0.50 -3.30
N LEU A 259 -10.39 1.25 -2.19
CA LEU A 259 -9.98 2.64 -2.26
C LEU A 259 -8.54 2.76 -2.76
N ASP A 260 -7.75 1.69 -2.64
CA ASP A 260 -6.41 1.61 -3.23
C ASP A 260 -6.41 1.71 -4.76
N ALA A 261 -7.58 1.61 -5.43
CA ALA A 261 -7.73 1.93 -6.85
C ALA A 261 -7.32 3.37 -7.23
N PHE A 262 -7.39 4.29 -6.29
CA PHE A 262 -6.92 5.66 -6.52
C PHE A 262 -5.40 5.74 -6.67
N GLU A 263 -4.65 4.80 -6.13
CA GLU A 263 -3.19 4.75 -6.23
C GLU A 263 -2.72 4.54 -7.68
N PRO A 264 -3.09 3.45 -8.40
CA PRO A 264 -2.67 3.26 -9.79
C PRO A 264 -3.21 4.35 -10.72
N ILE A 265 -4.39 4.90 -10.46
CA ILE A 265 -4.92 6.05 -11.22
C ILE A 265 -3.97 7.23 -11.07
N THR A 266 -3.64 7.60 -9.84
CA THR A 266 -2.77 8.75 -9.56
C THR A 266 -1.35 8.53 -10.09
N ALA A 267 -0.77 7.33 -9.87
CA ALA A 267 0.56 6.99 -10.36
C ALA A 267 0.63 7.03 -11.89
N THR A 268 -0.39 6.52 -12.57
CA THR A 268 -0.45 6.51 -14.04
C THR A 268 -0.58 7.91 -14.60
N PHE A 269 -1.57 8.69 -14.15
CA PHE A 269 -1.75 10.07 -14.61
C PHE A 269 -0.54 10.95 -14.27
N GLY A 270 -0.02 10.82 -13.06
CA GLY A 270 1.15 11.57 -12.63
C GLY A 270 2.42 11.19 -13.43
N SER A 271 2.62 9.92 -13.74
CA SER A 271 3.75 9.47 -14.57
C SER A 271 3.65 10.01 -16.01
N VAL A 272 2.45 10.06 -16.58
CA VAL A 272 2.24 10.67 -17.91
C VAL A 272 2.55 12.16 -17.89
N ILE A 273 2.03 12.89 -16.89
CA ILE A 273 2.16 14.36 -16.83
C ILE A 273 3.58 14.80 -16.43
N LEU A 274 4.16 14.16 -15.42
CA LEU A 274 5.42 14.61 -14.81
C LEU A 274 6.67 13.95 -15.42
N MET A 275 6.53 12.73 -15.95
CA MET A 275 7.64 11.96 -16.50
C MET A 275 7.54 11.76 -18.02
N GLY A 276 6.47 12.25 -18.67
CA GLY A 276 6.25 12.06 -20.10
C GLY A 276 6.05 10.60 -20.51
N LEU A 277 5.60 9.74 -19.57
CA LEU A 277 5.37 8.31 -19.84
C LEU A 277 4.31 8.15 -20.94
N THR A 278 4.62 7.38 -21.98
CA THR A 278 3.66 6.99 -23.02
C THR A 278 3.07 5.63 -22.65
N LEU A 279 1.76 5.58 -22.46
CA LEU A 279 1.05 4.33 -22.17
C LEU A 279 0.71 3.61 -23.48
N SER A 280 0.96 2.32 -23.54
CA SER A 280 0.46 1.48 -24.62
C SER A 280 -1.05 1.26 -24.46
N VAL A 281 -1.74 0.95 -25.57
CA VAL A 281 -3.17 0.62 -25.54
C VAL A 281 -3.44 -0.59 -24.61
N ALA A 282 -2.53 -1.55 -24.58
CA ALA A 282 -2.66 -2.72 -23.70
C ALA A 282 -2.55 -2.36 -22.22
N GLU A 283 -1.64 -1.45 -21.84
CA GLU A 283 -1.54 -0.95 -20.47
C GLU A 283 -2.81 -0.22 -20.03
N ILE A 284 -3.40 0.60 -20.92
CA ILE A 284 -4.66 1.29 -20.65
C ILE A 284 -5.80 0.27 -20.47
N ILE A 285 -5.97 -0.67 -21.40
CA ILE A 285 -7.03 -1.69 -21.34
C ILE A 285 -6.86 -2.56 -20.08
N GLY A 286 -5.65 -3.06 -19.82
CA GLY A 286 -5.37 -3.90 -18.67
C GLY A 286 -5.62 -3.18 -17.34
N SER A 287 -5.23 -1.90 -17.24
CA SER A 287 -5.50 -1.06 -16.07
C SER A 287 -7.00 -0.87 -15.83
N ILE A 288 -7.76 -0.57 -16.89
CA ILE A 288 -9.22 -0.44 -16.83
C ILE A 288 -9.87 -1.74 -16.37
N LEU A 289 -9.44 -2.91 -16.91
CA LEU A 289 -9.95 -4.21 -16.50
C LEU A 289 -9.71 -4.46 -15.01
N ILE A 290 -8.52 -4.16 -14.49
CA ILE A 290 -8.19 -4.32 -13.06
C ILE A 290 -9.09 -3.41 -12.21
N ILE A 291 -9.23 -2.14 -12.57
CA ILE A 291 -10.08 -1.20 -11.84
C ILE A 291 -11.55 -1.66 -11.83
N ILE A 292 -12.09 -2.06 -12.98
CA ILE A 292 -13.46 -2.57 -13.09
C ILE A 292 -13.63 -3.84 -12.23
N ALA A 293 -12.66 -4.75 -12.26
CA ALA A 293 -12.69 -5.97 -11.46
C ALA A 293 -12.76 -5.65 -9.96
N VAL A 294 -11.95 -4.71 -9.49
CA VAL A 294 -11.95 -4.32 -8.08
C VAL A 294 -13.23 -3.60 -7.69
N ILE A 295 -13.78 -2.72 -8.53
CA ILE A 295 -15.11 -2.12 -8.32
C ILE A 295 -16.17 -3.23 -8.24
N GLY A 296 -16.09 -4.25 -9.10
CA GLY A 296 -16.99 -5.40 -9.13
C GLY A 296 -16.99 -6.22 -7.83
N LEU A 297 -15.84 -6.32 -7.13
CA LEU A 297 -15.75 -6.98 -5.83
C LEU A 297 -16.74 -6.40 -4.80
N ASN A 298 -17.05 -5.11 -4.90
CA ASN A 298 -17.96 -4.44 -3.95
C ASN A 298 -19.40 -4.38 -4.39
N TYR A 299 -19.71 -4.82 -5.58
CA TYR A 299 -21.09 -4.81 -6.02
C TYR A 299 -21.94 -5.73 -5.12
N GLN A 300 -22.73 -5.13 -4.24
CA GLN A 300 -23.77 -5.82 -3.49
C GLN A 300 -25.07 -5.62 -4.26
N PRO A 301 -25.62 -6.64 -4.92
CA PRO A 301 -26.98 -6.55 -5.43
C PRO A 301 -27.89 -6.25 -4.24
N LYS A 302 -28.66 -5.18 -4.33
CA LYS A 302 -29.74 -4.93 -3.37
C LYS A 302 -30.64 -6.16 -3.37
N LYS A 303 -30.74 -6.85 -2.23
CA LYS A 303 -31.79 -7.84 -1.99
C LYS A 303 -33.14 -7.15 -1.92
#